data_3caeec5a01429c0282931abeb46c1186
#
_entry.id   3caeec5a01429c0282931abeb46c1186
#
_cell.length_a   1.000
_cell.length_b   1.000
_cell.length_c   1.000
_cell.angle_alpha   90.00
_cell.angle_beta   90.00
_cell.angle_gamma   90.00
#
_symmetry.space_group_name_H-M   'P 1'
#
loop_
_entity.id
_entity.type
_entity.pdbx_description
1 polymer ?
#
loop_
_entity_poly.entity_id
_entity_poly.type
_entity_poly.pdbx_seq_one_letter_code
_entity_poly.pdbx_strand_id
1 'polypeptide(L)'
;MRGIIKNIREQLFIHPVESFCDTFFVFHALWTLIWILAYSTNLSLSAISPIFFLLIPLAVLTLAFKGQATGQPTPSATRRARRDTLSVLMLVAGAILLTLFLHRPDADDEQYLGMAFSLLANADQPIQQLPGYDGTLYANAFSVISAYEPLKAMVSYVTGLPLLASYYVLLPALMSAVTVVVTYRLLRELVPEGWLVGMLFFFVVMIAWGDVHRTLANFGFVRMFQGKSVLVSAVVPAIFLYWYLARDKGQAGYHSFLVSAALVTGVGVSRGGLIIGPLVLAFLGLASINFRSLGKGATAILVVTVIIASTLLVFAYRSGWSLMNPSQLVYTPRGDVSSTTNLEMLEFTMGSGARAIFLLMCVAASFLFVEDKRLRYSYQNFLAIFFLLLLIPWTSNFFAKTFQQYLSWRWMWVAPIPVLASVTVGGAVASIRQVSNSALALGVFLVIAVAFAAASPRRVLSQENYTSVRWPDAKLDGDSVYFRPHNKAAAIKNGKLHLEGYEKGF
;
A
#
# COMPACT_ATOMS: atom_id res chain seq x y z
N MET A 1 30.37 5.92 17.70
CA MET A 1 29.21 6.80 17.91
C MET A 1 29.20 8.02 16.99
N ARG A 2 30.24 8.90 16.95
CA ARG A 2 30.27 10.10 16.07
C ARG A 2 30.05 9.79 14.59
N GLY A 3 30.62 8.72 14.04
CA GLY A 3 30.42 8.31 12.64
C GLY A 3 28.97 7.89 12.34
N ILE A 4 28.32 7.20 13.26
CA ILE A 4 26.89 6.79 13.14
C ILE A 4 25.99 8.04 13.10
N ILE A 5 26.17 8.97 14.04
CA ILE A 5 25.38 10.22 14.10
C ILE A 5 25.58 11.05 12.82
N LYS A 6 26.84 11.15 12.34
CA LYS A 6 27.13 11.85 11.10
C LYS A 6 26.40 11.22 9.92
N ASN A 7 26.44 9.89 9.78
CA ASN A 7 25.75 9.19 8.69
C ASN A 7 24.23 9.39 8.75
N ILE A 8 23.61 9.23 9.91
CA ILE A 8 22.16 9.48 10.09
C ILE A 8 21.81 10.92 9.70
N ARG A 9 22.60 11.90 10.17
CA ARG A 9 22.39 13.30 9.82
C ARG A 9 22.49 13.52 8.32
N GLU A 10 23.50 12.99 7.66
CA GLU A 10 23.66 13.09 6.20
C GLU A 10 22.45 12.49 5.47
N GLN A 11 21.99 11.30 5.86
CA GLN A 11 20.83 10.67 5.25
C GLN A 11 19.56 11.52 5.42
N LEU A 12 19.28 12.03 6.61
CA LEU A 12 18.09 12.83 6.89
C LEU A 12 18.07 14.18 6.16
N PHE A 13 19.24 14.84 6.01
CA PHE A 13 19.32 16.18 5.42
C PHE A 13 19.58 16.15 3.91
N ILE A 14 20.31 15.17 3.39
CA ILE A 14 20.64 15.09 1.95
C ILE A 14 19.58 14.28 1.20
N HIS A 15 19.02 13.25 1.82
CA HIS A 15 18.05 12.33 1.24
C HIS A 15 16.76 12.22 2.08
N PRO A 16 16.07 13.35 2.39
CA PRO A 16 14.96 13.34 3.34
C PRO A 16 13.78 12.48 2.87
N VAL A 17 13.50 12.46 1.58
CA VAL A 17 12.38 11.71 0.98
C VAL A 17 12.62 10.20 1.08
N GLU A 18 13.82 9.76 0.72
CA GLU A 18 14.23 8.36 0.82
C GLU A 18 14.26 7.90 2.28
N SER A 19 14.84 8.71 3.16
CA SER A 19 14.95 8.42 4.58
C SER A 19 13.60 8.33 5.27
N PHE A 20 12.67 9.21 4.92
CA PHE A 20 11.30 9.14 5.42
C PHE A 20 10.64 7.80 5.04
N CYS A 21 10.74 7.40 3.78
CA CYS A 21 10.16 6.16 3.28
C CYS A 21 10.79 4.94 3.97
N ASP A 22 12.13 4.87 4.03
CA ASP A 22 12.86 3.76 4.62
C ASP A 22 12.52 3.63 6.12
N THR A 23 12.53 4.75 6.86
CA THR A 23 12.16 4.80 8.28
C THR A 23 10.73 4.36 8.51
N PHE A 24 9.78 4.78 7.65
CA PHE A 24 8.38 4.38 7.77
C PHE A 24 8.20 2.86 7.70
N PHE A 25 8.80 2.19 6.70
CA PHE A 25 8.65 0.74 6.56
C PHE A 25 9.27 -0.01 7.73
N VAL A 26 10.42 0.44 8.22
CA VAL A 26 11.03 -0.17 9.42
C VAL A 26 10.18 0.07 10.66
N PHE A 27 9.70 1.28 10.90
CA PHE A 27 8.81 1.61 12.00
C PHE A 27 7.56 0.72 12.00
N HIS A 28 6.87 0.64 10.86
CA HIS A 28 5.62 -0.11 10.77
C HIS A 28 5.87 -1.64 10.87
N ALA A 29 6.99 -2.13 10.36
CA ALA A 29 7.37 -3.52 10.54
C ALA A 29 7.64 -3.85 12.02
N LEU A 30 8.40 -3.02 12.72
CA LEU A 30 8.64 -3.16 14.15
C LEU A 30 7.35 -3.11 14.95
N TRP A 31 6.46 -2.14 14.64
CA TRP A 31 5.14 -2.06 15.24
C TRP A 31 4.33 -3.34 15.02
N THR A 32 4.31 -3.87 13.80
CA THR A 32 3.61 -5.12 13.48
C THR A 32 4.13 -6.29 14.33
N LEU A 33 5.44 -6.43 14.46
CA LEU A 33 6.05 -7.49 15.28
C LEU A 33 5.70 -7.32 16.77
N ILE A 34 5.74 -6.10 17.29
CA ILE A 34 5.37 -5.81 18.69
C ILE A 34 3.89 -6.09 18.91
N TRP A 35 3.02 -5.72 17.97
CA TRP A 35 1.61 -6.02 18.04
C TRP A 35 1.33 -7.54 18.09
N ILE A 36 1.96 -8.31 17.19
CA ILE A 36 1.84 -9.77 17.18
C ILE A 36 2.34 -10.36 18.52
N LEU A 37 3.46 -9.88 19.04
CA LEU A 37 3.99 -10.32 20.33
C LEU A 37 3.03 -9.96 21.47
N ALA A 38 2.54 -8.72 21.52
CA ALA A 38 1.61 -8.26 22.55
C ALA A 38 0.31 -9.06 22.55
N TYR A 39 -0.23 -9.33 21.37
CA TYR A 39 -1.39 -10.20 21.24
C TYR A 39 -1.10 -11.62 21.77
N SER A 40 0.05 -12.20 21.38
CA SER A 40 0.43 -13.56 21.75
C SER A 40 0.67 -13.73 23.27
N THR A 41 1.19 -12.71 23.89
CA THR A 41 1.47 -12.66 25.34
C THR A 41 0.33 -12.05 26.14
N ASN A 42 -0.78 -11.70 25.47
CA ASN A 42 -1.98 -11.11 26.05
C ASN A 42 -1.71 -9.84 26.88
N LEU A 43 -0.84 -8.96 26.35
CA LEU A 43 -0.58 -7.64 26.93
C LEU A 43 -1.74 -6.68 26.66
N SER A 44 -1.81 -5.59 27.42
CA SER A 44 -2.74 -4.49 27.17
C SER A 44 -2.14 -3.43 26.25
N LEU A 45 -2.98 -2.54 25.69
CA LEU A 45 -2.51 -1.42 24.87
C LEU A 45 -1.60 -0.48 25.70
N SER A 46 -1.97 -0.21 26.95
CA SER A 46 -1.18 0.62 27.87
C SER A 46 0.19 -0.01 28.18
N ALA A 47 0.26 -1.33 28.35
CA ALA A 47 1.51 -2.04 28.63
C ALA A 47 2.53 -1.94 27.49
N ILE A 48 2.09 -1.86 26.22
CA ILE A 48 2.99 -1.73 25.07
C ILE A 48 3.32 -0.27 24.70
N SER A 49 2.63 0.70 25.28
CA SER A 49 2.82 2.12 24.95
C SER A 49 4.24 2.65 25.21
N PRO A 50 4.99 2.24 26.25
CA PRO A 50 6.38 2.67 26.43
C PRO A 50 7.29 2.17 25.30
N ILE A 51 7.04 0.95 24.79
CA ILE A 51 7.81 0.36 23.71
C ILE A 51 7.54 1.13 22.40
N PHE A 52 6.31 1.61 22.19
CA PHE A 52 5.94 2.38 21.02
C PHE A 52 6.84 3.60 20.81
N PHE A 53 7.18 4.34 21.87
CA PHE A 53 8.06 5.51 21.77
C PHE A 53 9.49 5.16 21.34
N LEU A 54 9.95 3.92 21.54
CA LEU A 54 11.27 3.47 21.13
C LEU A 54 11.33 3.11 19.64
N LEU A 55 10.19 2.91 18.97
CA LEU A 55 10.17 2.45 17.59
C LEU A 55 10.70 3.49 16.61
N ILE A 56 10.39 4.78 16.82
CA ILE A 56 10.86 5.85 15.94
C ILE A 56 12.39 5.96 15.98
N PRO A 57 13.05 6.13 17.15
CA PRO A 57 14.50 6.18 17.19
C PRO A 57 15.14 4.89 16.68
N LEU A 58 14.57 3.70 16.94
CA LEU A 58 15.08 2.45 16.40
C LEU A 58 14.99 2.40 14.86
N ALA A 59 13.87 2.84 14.28
CA ALA A 59 13.73 2.93 12.85
C ALA A 59 14.69 3.94 12.22
N VAL A 60 14.91 5.10 12.84
CA VAL A 60 15.89 6.10 12.39
C VAL A 60 17.31 5.56 12.49
N LEU A 61 17.63 4.79 13.53
CA LEU A 61 18.96 4.18 13.68
C LEU A 61 19.30 3.24 12.51
N THR A 62 18.34 2.63 11.84
CA THR A 62 18.60 1.78 10.68
C THR A 62 19.21 2.55 9.50
N LEU A 63 18.99 3.87 9.41
CA LEU A 63 19.65 4.71 8.40
C LEU A 63 21.17 4.74 8.54
N ALA A 64 21.72 4.42 9.72
CA ALA A 64 23.16 4.30 9.92
C ALA A 64 23.78 3.17 9.09
N PHE A 65 23.01 2.14 8.74
CA PHE A 65 23.44 1.00 7.92
C PHE A 65 23.36 1.27 6.42
N LYS A 66 22.72 2.36 6.03
CA LYS A 66 22.72 2.81 4.64
C LYS A 66 24.12 3.27 4.27
N GLY A 67 24.75 2.60 3.30
CA GLY A 67 26.10 2.91 2.89
C GLY A 67 26.26 4.38 2.49
N GLN A 68 27.41 4.96 2.78
CA GLN A 68 27.72 6.30 2.31
C GLN A 68 27.79 6.30 0.78
N ALA A 69 27.11 7.25 0.17
CA ALA A 69 27.30 7.50 -1.26
C ALA A 69 28.78 7.90 -1.49
N THR A 70 29.50 7.08 -2.23
CA THR A 70 30.92 7.36 -2.57
C THR A 70 30.98 8.54 -3.54
N GLY A 71 31.32 9.70 -3.04
CA GLY A 71 31.52 10.92 -3.82
C GLY A 71 30.70 12.11 -3.30
N GLN A 72 31.32 13.29 -3.33
CA GLN A 72 30.59 14.54 -3.08
C GLN A 72 29.66 14.82 -4.27
N PRO A 73 28.36 15.11 -4.02
CA PRO A 73 27.45 15.45 -5.10
C PRO A 73 27.91 16.72 -5.83
N THR A 74 27.90 16.69 -7.15
CA THR A 74 28.19 17.90 -7.94
C THR A 74 27.12 18.97 -7.68
N PRO A 75 27.46 20.28 -7.81
CA PRO A 75 26.46 21.37 -7.61
C PRO A 75 25.20 21.21 -8.49
N SER A 76 25.35 20.68 -9.69
CA SER A 76 24.22 20.37 -10.59
C SER A 76 23.33 19.24 -10.06
N ALA A 77 23.93 18.17 -9.51
CA ALA A 77 23.21 17.08 -8.88
C ALA A 77 22.42 17.55 -7.66
N THR A 78 23.02 18.42 -6.83
CA THR A 78 22.35 19.02 -5.67
C THR A 78 21.16 19.88 -6.07
N ARG A 79 21.28 20.71 -7.12
CA ARG A 79 20.18 21.54 -7.62
C ARG A 79 19.04 20.69 -8.18
N ARG A 80 19.36 19.62 -8.91
CA ARG A 80 18.36 18.67 -9.43
C ARG A 80 17.62 17.98 -8.28
N ALA A 81 18.36 17.45 -7.30
CA ALA A 81 17.78 16.80 -6.13
C ALA A 81 16.85 17.73 -5.34
N ARG A 82 17.22 19.02 -5.16
CA ARG A 82 16.37 20.01 -4.48
C ARG A 82 15.06 20.27 -5.24
N ARG A 83 15.13 20.42 -6.58
CA ARG A 83 13.94 20.59 -7.42
C ARG A 83 13.02 19.39 -7.35
N ASP A 84 13.58 18.20 -7.43
CA ASP A 84 12.81 16.95 -7.35
C ASP A 84 12.13 16.82 -5.98
N THR A 85 12.84 17.13 -4.88
CA THR A 85 12.28 17.15 -3.52
C THR A 85 11.08 18.10 -3.42
N LEU A 86 11.20 19.31 -3.96
CA LEU A 86 10.08 20.29 -3.94
C LEU A 86 8.88 19.77 -4.73
N SER A 87 9.11 19.20 -5.90
CA SER A 87 8.02 18.59 -6.72
C SER A 87 7.34 17.44 -5.97
N VAL A 88 8.11 16.60 -5.30
CA VAL A 88 7.56 15.49 -4.48
C VAL A 88 6.75 16.02 -3.31
N LEU A 89 7.23 17.06 -2.61
CA LEU A 89 6.49 17.67 -1.51
C LEU A 89 5.15 18.26 -1.98
N MET A 90 5.11 18.91 -3.15
CA MET A 90 3.85 19.39 -3.72
C MET A 90 2.88 18.25 -4.06
N LEU A 91 3.39 17.14 -4.62
CA LEU A 91 2.58 15.95 -4.91
C LEU A 91 2.08 15.29 -3.62
N VAL A 92 2.91 15.22 -2.59
CA VAL A 92 2.52 14.74 -1.25
C VAL A 92 1.41 15.61 -0.68
N ALA A 93 1.55 16.93 -0.73
CA ALA A 93 0.50 17.85 -0.28
C ALA A 93 -0.81 17.62 -1.05
N GLY A 94 -0.75 17.47 -2.37
CA GLY A 94 -1.92 17.16 -3.19
C GLY A 94 -2.59 15.84 -2.80
N ALA A 95 -1.82 14.78 -2.56
CA ALA A 95 -2.33 13.48 -2.12
C ALA A 95 -2.98 13.54 -0.73
N ILE A 96 -2.34 14.27 0.21
CA ILE A 96 -2.89 14.51 1.54
C ILE A 96 -4.24 15.24 1.42
N LEU A 97 -4.31 16.31 0.63
CA LEU A 97 -5.56 17.05 0.40
C LEU A 97 -6.64 16.13 -0.18
N LEU A 98 -6.32 15.34 -1.22
CA LEU A 98 -7.27 14.37 -1.78
C LEU A 98 -7.79 13.41 -0.70
N THR A 99 -6.91 12.88 0.13
CA THR A 99 -7.28 11.93 1.21
C THR A 99 -8.10 12.59 2.32
N LEU A 100 -7.81 13.86 2.64
CA LEU A 100 -8.54 14.60 3.66
C LEU A 100 -9.94 15.03 3.20
N PHE A 101 -10.07 15.39 1.92
CA PHE A 101 -11.35 15.86 1.38
C PHE A 101 -12.24 14.75 0.82
N LEU A 102 -11.66 13.62 0.44
CA LEU A 102 -12.40 12.53 -0.21
C LEU A 102 -12.48 11.32 0.71
N HIS A 103 -13.65 10.72 0.75
CA HIS A 103 -13.87 9.51 1.51
C HIS A 103 -14.77 8.55 0.72
N ARG A 104 -14.34 7.30 0.61
CA ARG A 104 -15.13 6.24 0.04
C ARG A 104 -15.39 5.17 1.09
N PRO A 105 -16.60 5.11 1.67
CA PRO A 105 -16.95 4.15 2.70
C PRO A 105 -16.96 2.72 2.17
N ASP A 106 -16.80 1.76 3.08
CA ASP A 106 -16.93 0.33 2.83
C ASP A 106 -17.73 -0.32 3.95
N ALA A 107 -18.33 -1.48 3.70
CA ALA A 107 -19.04 -2.26 4.73
C ALA A 107 -18.09 -2.69 5.86
N ASP A 108 -16.82 -2.93 5.55
CA ASP A 108 -15.80 -3.36 6.52
C ASP A 108 -15.40 -2.25 7.52
N ASP A 109 -15.79 -0.98 7.27
CA ASP A 109 -15.35 0.17 8.09
C ASP A 109 -15.84 0.07 9.53
N GLU A 110 -17.05 -0.43 9.72
CA GLU A 110 -17.64 -0.66 11.04
C GLU A 110 -16.76 -1.59 11.87
N GLN A 111 -16.37 -2.73 11.31
CA GLN A 111 -15.52 -3.70 11.98
C GLN A 111 -14.14 -3.10 12.34
N TYR A 112 -13.49 -2.43 11.39
CA TYR A 112 -12.14 -1.87 11.62
C TYR A 112 -12.15 -0.74 12.62
N LEU A 113 -13.11 0.18 12.53
CA LEU A 113 -13.26 1.26 13.50
C LEU A 113 -13.64 0.72 14.87
N GLY A 114 -14.56 -0.26 14.94
CA GLY A 114 -14.96 -0.93 16.17
C GLY A 114 -13.78 -1.59 16.88
N MET A 115 -12.85 -2.21 16.12
CA MET A 115 -11.61 -2.76 16.66
C MET A 115 -10.74 -1.69 17.33
N ALA A 116 -10.47 -0.60 16.63
CA ALA A 116 -9.65 0.49 17.17
C ALA A 116 -10.31 1.15 18.38
N PHE A 117 -11.64 1.29 18.35
CA PHE A 117 -12.41 1.85 19.46
C PHE A 117 -12.36 0.94 20.71
N SER A 118 -12.59 -0.37 20.54
CA SER A 118 -12.55 -1.33 21.65
C SER A 118 -11.18 -1.34 22.34
N LEU A 119 -10.10 -1.31 21.54
CA LEU A 119 -8.74 -1.23 22.08
C LEU A 119 -8.49 0.04 22.89
N LEU A 120 -8.95 1.19 22.39
CA LEU A 120 -8.74 2.47 23.08
C LEU A 120 -9.60 2.58 24.33
N ALA A 121 -10.88 2.17 24.25
CA ALA A 121 -11.81 2.25 25.36
C ALA A 121 -11.43 1.31 26.53
N ASN A 122 -10.68 0.25 26.25
CA ASN A 122 -10.25 -0.77 27.22
C ASN A 122 -8.72 -0.90 27.23
N ALA A 123 -7.99 0.22 27.16
CA ALA A 123 -6.55 0.25 26.97
C ALA A 123 -5.74 -0.52 28.02
N ASP A 124 -6.26 -0.67 29.22
CA ASP A 124 -5.62 -1.39 30.36
C ASP A 124 -5.99 -2.88 30.42
N GLN A 125 -6.96 -3.31 29.61
CA GLN A 125 -7.36 -4.72 29.60
C GLN A 125 -6.49 -5.54 28.65
N PRO A 126 -6.24 -6.83 28.98
CA PRO A 126 -5.55 -7.75 28.09
C PRO A 126 -6.26 -7.86 26.73
N ILE A 127 -5.49 -7.77 25.62
CA ILE A 127 -6.01 -7.66 24.25
C ILE A 127 -6.95 -8.83 23.89
N GLN A 128 -6.64 -10.05 24.33
CA GLN A 128 -7.46 -11.22 24.00
C GLN A 128 -8.80 -11.27 24.76
N GLN A 129 -8.97 -10.45 25.78
CA GLN A 129 -10.19 -10.39 26.61
C GLN A 129 -11.13 -9.24 26.18
N LEU A 130 -10.72 -8.44 25.18
CA LEU A 130 -11.50 -7.30 24.75
C LEU A 130 -12.82 -7.74 24.10
N PRO A 131 -13.92 -7.04 24.39
CA PRO A 131 -15.16 -7.24 23.65
C PRO A 131 -14.99 -6.74 22.23
N GLY A 132 -15.44 -7.53 21.25
CA GLY A 132 -15.63 -7.05 19.89
C GLY A 132 -16.75 -6.01 19.85
N TYR A 133 -16.79 -5.23 18.79
CA TYR A 133 -17.83 -4.21 18.56
C TYR A 133 -19.26 -4.80 18.60
N ASP A 134 -19.42 -6.01 18.12
CA ASP A 134 -20.68 -6.77 18.09
C ASP A 134 -20.94 -7.63 19.34
N GLY A 135 -20.13 -7.44 20.41
CA GLY A 135 -20.20 -8.23 21.65
C GLY A 135 -19.53 -9.60 21.55
N THR A 136 -18.99 -9.98 20.39
CA THR A 136 -18.12 -11.16 20.27
C THR A 136 -16.74 -10.85 20.88
N LEU A 137 -15.96 -11.88 21.24
CA LEU A 137 -14.61 -11.63 21.71
C LEU A 137 -13.75 -11.07 20.55
N TYR A 138 -12.97 -10.02 20.86
CA TYR A 138 -11.98 -9.44 19.95
C TYR A 138 -10.95 -10.48 19.47
N ALA A 139 -10.79 -11.54 20.24
CA ALA A 139 -9.89 -12.67 19.99
C ALA A 139 -10.34 -13.54 18.81
N ASN A 140 -10.50 -12.96 17.62
CA ASN A 140 -10.54 -13.75 16.42
C ASN A 140 -9.17 -13.76 15.74
N ALA A 141 -8.88 -14.79 14.99
CA ALA A 141 -7.63 -14.95 14.25
C ALA A 141 -7.24 -13.76 13.36
N PHE A 142 -8.16 -12.86 13.10
CA PHE A 142 -7.98 -11.68 12.28
C PHE A 142 -7.32 -10.52 13.03
N SER A 143 -7.54 -10.45 14.34
CA SER A 143 -7.00 -9.40 15.19
C SER A 143 -5.49 -9.57 15.41
N VAL A 144 -5.01 -10.83 15.38
CA VAL A 144 -3.59 -11.17 15.65
C VAL A 144 -2.63 -10.43 14.74
N ILE A 145 -2.93 -10.38 13.45
CA ILE A 145 -2.02 -9.85 12.43
C ILE A 145 -2.40 -8.46 11.94
N SER A 146 -3.62 -7.98 12.23
CA SER A 146 -4.05 -6.64 11.85
C SER A 146 -3.47 -5.62 12.82
N ALA A 147 -2.34 -5.01 12.46
CA ALA A 147 -1.63 -4.04 13.28
C ALA A 147 -1.99 -2.58 12.94
N TYR A 148 -2.72 -2.34 11.84
CA TYR A 148 -3.02 -0.98 11.39
C TYR A 148 -4.11 -0.31 12.24
N GLU A 149 -5.15 -1.02 12.61
CA GLU A 149 -6.19 -0.53 13.52
C GLU A 149 -5.64 -0.30 14.94
N PRO A 150 -4.87 -1.24 15.52
CA PRO A 150 -4.14 -1.00 16.76
C PRO A 150 -3.18 0.20 16.70
N LEU A 151 -2.54 0.47 15.58
CA LEU A 151 -1.70 1.66 15.43
C LEU A 151 -2.51 2.95 15.60
N LYS A 152 -3.73 3.01 15.05
CA LYS A 152 -4.62 4.16 15.20
C LYS A 152 -5.05 4.37 16.64
N ALA A 153 -5.41 3.27 17.32
CA ALA A 153 -5.73 3.29 18.76
C ALA A 153 -4.52 3.72 19.59
N MET A 154 -3.32 3.18 19.32
CA MET A 154 -2.09 3.55 20.01
C MET A 154 -1.74 5.02 19.82
N VAL A 155 -1.80 5.54 18.60
CA VAL A 155 -1.57 6.96 18.33
C VAL A 155 -2.55 7.83 19.09
N SER A 156 -3.84 7.49 19.10
CA SER A 156 -4.85 8.19 19.90
C SER A 156 -4.52 8.13 21.39
N TYR A 157 -4.17 6.96 21.91
CA TYR A 157 -3.84 6.73 23.31
C TYR A 157 -2.64 7.58 23.77
N VAL A 158 -1.54 7.59 23.00
CA VAL A 158 -0.31 8.28 23.42
C VAL A 158 -0.33 9.78 23.16
N THR A 159 -1.14 10.25 22.21
CA THR A 159 -1.21 11.69 21.88
C THR A 159 -2.40 12.40 22.51
N GLY A 160 -3.39 11.67 23.02
CA GLY A 160 -4.67 12.22 23.47
C GLY A 160 -5.58 12.73 22.34
N LEU A 161 -5.22 12.51 21.08
CA LEU A 161 -6.06 12.90 19.94
C LEU A 161 -7.35 12.05 19.93
N PRO A 162 -8.49 12.62 19.52
CA PRO A 162 -9.70 11.83 19.26
C PRO A 162 -9.43 10.67 18.31
N LEU A 163 -9.99 9.48 18.59
CA LEU A 163 -9.79 8.29 17.76
C LEU A 163 -10.13 8.56 16.28
N LEU A 164 -11.24 9.26 16.02
CA LEU A 164 -11.67 9.55 14.65
C LEU A 164 -10.67 10.45 13.91
N ALA A 165 -9.97 11.35 14.63
CA ALA A 165 -8.89 12.16 14.04
C ALA A 165 -7.68 11.29 13.68
N SER A 166 -7.26 10.38 14.54
CA SER A 166 -6.19 9.42 14.24
C SER A 166 -6.58 8.48 13.10
N TYR A 167 -7.84 8.02 13.09
CA TYR A 167 -8.37 7.04 12.16
C TYR A 167 -8.58 7.58 10.75
N TYR A 168 -9.22 8.75 10.61
CA TYR A 168 -9.65 9.28 9.32
C TYR A 168 -8.82 10.47 8.80
N VAL A 169 -7.96 11.06 9.62
CA VAL A 169 -7.18 12.25 9.26
C VAL A 169 -5.69 11.97 9.30
N LEU A 170 -5.12 11.75 10.48
CA LEU A 170 -3.66 11.71 10.66
C LEU A 170 -3.00 10.54 9.94
N LEU A 171 -3.42 9.29 10.23
CA LEU A 171 -2.79 8.13 9.62
C LEU A 171 -3.08 8.00 8.12
N PRO A 172 -4.29 8.26 7.60
CA PRO A 172 -4.53 8.29 6.17
C PRO A 172 -3.67 9.34 5.43
N ALA A 173 -3.48 10.53 6.00
CA ALA A 173 -2.59 11.55 5.44
C ALA A 173 -1.14 11.05 5.36
N LEU A 174 -0.64 10.44 6.43
CA LEU A 174 0.69 9.81 6.46
C LEU A 174 0.82 8.71 5.40
N MET A 175 -0.18 7.81 5.27
CA MET A 175 -0.15 6.72 4.28
C MET A 175 -0.18 7.25 2.85
N SER A 176 -0.88 8.35 2.60
CA SER A 176 -0.89 9.02 1.29
C SER A 176 0.48 9.61 0.96
N ALA A 177 1.15 10.21 1.92
CA ALA A 177 2.52 10.70 1.75
C ALA A 177 3.47 9.54 1.41
N VAL A 178 3.39 8.43 2.14
CA VAL A 178 4.19 7.22 1.87
C VAL A 178 3.93 6.68 0.46
N THR A 179 2.66 6.60 0.05
CA THR A 179 2.26 6.14 -1.29
C THR A 179 2.91 6.99 -2.39
N VAL A 180 2.86 8.32 -2.26
CA VAL A 180 3.49 9.23 -3.23
C VAL A 180 5.00 9.05 -3.27
N VAL A 181 5.64 8.99 -2.10
CA VAL A 181 7.11 8.86 -2.01
C VAL A 181 7.60 7.53 -2.59
N VAL A 182 6.92 6.42 -2.28
CA VAL A 182 7.24 5.11 -2.85
C VAL A 182 7.08 5.11 -4.37
N THR A 183 5.94 5.62 -4.86
CA THR A 183 5.65 5.69 -6.30
C THR A 183 6.67 6.57 -7.03
N TYR A 184 7.00 7.74 -6.48
CA TYR A 184 8.05 8.61 -7.00
C TYR A 184 9.40 7.88 -7.11
N ARG A 185 9.84 7.23 -6.02
CA ARG A 185 11.12 6.52 -6.01
C ARG A 185 11.14 5.40 -7.05
N LEU A 186 10.07 4.63 -7.15
CA LEU A 186 9.96 3.55 -8.13
C LEU A 186 9.96 4.08 -9.57
N LEU A 187 9.19 5.12 -9.87
CA LEU A 187 9.20 5.75 -11.19
C LEU A 187 10.56 6.37 -11.52
N ARG A 188 11.23 6.96 -10.54
CA ARG A 188 12.56 7.54 -10.74
C ARG A 188 13.63 6.49 -11.04
N GLU A 189 13.51 5.29 -10.49
CA GLU A 189 14.39 4.17 -10.82
C GLU A 189 14.09 3.60 -12.22
N LEU A 190 12.82 3.54 -12.62
CA LEU A 190 12.42 2.92 -13.89
C LEU A 190 12.52 3.88 -15.09
N VAL A 191 12.10 5.15 -14.91
CA VAL A 191 12.03 6.20 -15.95
C VAL A 191 12.52 7.55 -15.42
N PRO A 192 13.85 7.69 -15.18
CA PRO A 192 14.43 8.86 -14.48
C PRO A 192 14.10 10.21 -15.13
N GLU A 193 13.97 10.28 -16.47
CA GLU A 193 13.64 11.51 -17.20
C GLU A 193 12.13 11.78 -17.28
N GLY A 194 11.30 10.73 -17.12
CA GLY A 194 9.84 10.79 -17.23
C GLY A 194 9.09 10.72 -15.89
N TRP A 195 9.78 10.61 -14.78
CA TRP A 195 9.17 10.31 -13.48
C TRP A 195 8.06 11.32 -13.09
N LEU A 196 8.26 12.62 -13.34
CA LEU A 196 7.27 13.64 -12.98
C LEU A 196 5.97 13.49 -13.78
N VAL A 197 6.08 13.27 -15.08
CA VAL A 197 4.92 13.01 -15.93
C VAL A 197 4.24 11.70 -15.54
N GLY A 198 5.03 10.67 -15.25
CA GLY A 198 4.52 9.42 -14.70
C GLY A 198 3.74 9.64 -13.39
N MET A 199 4.27 10.46 -12.46
CA MET A 199 3.55 10.81 -11.23
C MET A 199 2.24 11.54 -11.49
N LEU A 200 2.22 12.51 -12.40
CA LEU A 200 1.00 13.22 -12.77
C LEU A 200 -0.03 12.24 -13.39
N PHE A 201 0.42 11.33 -14.25
CA PHE A 201 -0.48 10.30 -14.79
C PHE A 201 -0.97 9.32 -13.72
N PHE A 202 -0.12 8.95 -12.75
CA PHE A 202 -0.55 8.17 -11.58
C PHE A 202 -1.71 8.85 -10.86
N PHE A 203 -1.62 10.16 -10.60
CA PHE A 203 -2.73 10.91 -10.01
C PHE A 203 -3.99 10.89 -10.88
N VAL A 204 -3.84 11.05 -12.20
CA VAL A 204 -4.99 10.95 -13.14
C VAL A 204 -5.66 9.57 -13.01
N VAL A 205 -4.89 8.48 -12.97
CA VAL A 205 -5.43 7.14 -12.79
C VAL A 205 -6.15 7.01 -11.45
N MET A 206 -5.51 7.47 -10.36
CA MET A 206 -6.07 7.37 -9.00
C MET A 206 -7.35 8.18 -8.79
N ILE A 207 -7.60 9.20 -9.61
CA ILE A 207 -8.81 10.04 -9.56
C ILE A 207 -9.87 9.59 -10.54
N ALA A 208 -9.46 9.08 -11.70
CA ALA A 208 -10.39 8.79 -12.80
C ALA A 208 -10.83 7.32 -12.88
N TRP A 209 -10.02 6.35 -12.42
CA TRP A 209 -10.31 4.93 -12.61
C TRP A 209 -11.22 4.36 -11.53
N GLY A 210 -12.52 4.62 -11.63
CA GLY A 210 -13.56 4.17 -10.71
C GLY A 210 -14.56 3.18 -11.30
N ASP A 211 -14.21 2.50 -12.40
CA ASP A 211 -15.14 1.72 -13.24
C ASP A 211 -15.86 0.61 -12.46
N VAL A 212 -15.18 -0.04 -11.52
CA VAL A 212 -15.76 -1.02 -10.61
C VAL A 212 -15.28 -0.78 -9.18
N HIS A 213 -16.04 -1.31 -8.21
CA HIS A 213 -15.72 -1.15 -6.77
C HIS A 213 -14.29 -1.58 -6.41
N ARG A 214 -13.73 -2.55 -7.12
CA ARG A 214 -12.46 -3.21 -6.80
C ARG A 214 -11.26 -2.71 -7.58
N THR A 215 -11.40 -1.64 -8.36
CA THR A 215 -10.22 -1.03 -9.02
C THR A 215 -9.18 -0.60 -7.98
N LEU A 216 -7.90 -0.68 -8.33
CA LEU A 216 -6.84 -0.26 -7.43
C LEU A 216 -6.93 1.24 -7.07
N ALA A 217 -7.49 2.06 -7.95
CA ALA A 217 -7.72 3.48 -7.66
C ALA A 217 -8.75 3.69 -6.55
N ASN A 218 -9.76 2.82 -6.45
CA ASN A 218 -10.73 2.81 -5.34
C ASN A 218 -10.10 2.34 -4.01
N PHE A 219 -8.95 1.67 -4.05
CA PHE A 219 -8.06 1.41 -2.92
C PHE A 219 -6.91 2.43 -2.86
N GLY A 220 -7.11 3.63 -3.39
CA GLY A 220 -6.14 4.71 -3.36
C GLY A 220 -6.45 5.74 -2.27
N PHE A 221 -6.24 7.01 -2.61
CA PHE A 221 -6.34 8.13 -1.67
C PHE A 221 -7.68 8.23 -0.93
N VAL A 222 -8.77 7.80 -1.55
CA VAL A 222 -10.12 7.86 -0.98
C VAL A 222 -10.37 6.85 0.15
N ARG A 223 -9.44 5.89 0.35
CA ARG A 223 -9.56 4.80 1.33
C ARG A 223 -8.29 4.53 2.14
N MET A 224 -7.37 5.46 2.25
CA MET A 224 -6.11 5.27 3.00
C MET A 224 -6.32 4.97 4.49
N PHE A 225 -7.52 5.15 5.01
CA PHE A 225 -7.89 4.70 6.34
C PHE A 225 -8.09 3.16 6.43
N GLN A 226 -8.12 2.43 5.32
CA GLN A 226 -8.16 0.96 5.30
C GLN A 226 -6.78 0.37 5.00
N GLY A 227 -6.36 -0.61 5.78
CA GLY A 227 -5.05 -1.26 5.58
C GLY A 227 -4.89 -1.94 4.21
N LYS A 228 -5.98 -2.47 3.62
CA LYS A 228 -5.94 -3.03 2.25
C LYS A 228 -5.56 -1.99 1.19
N SER A 229 -5.90 -0.73 1.40
CA SER A 229 -5.49 0.37 0.50
C SER A 229 -3.99 0.68 0.63
N VAL A 230 -3.47 0.68 1.85
CA VAL A 230 -2.04 0.84 2.11
C VAL A 230 -1.25 -0.33 1.50
N LEU A 231 -1.77 -1.56 1.60
CA LEU A 231 -1.14 -2.74 1.00
C LEU A 231 -0.92 -2.54 -0.51
N VAL A 232 -1.98 -2.21 -1.26
CA VAL A 232 -1.89 -2.17 -2.73
C VAL A 232 -1.23 -0.91 -3.27
N SER A 233 -1.37 0.23 -2.57
CA SER A 233 -0.90 1.52 -3.05
C SER A 233 0.50 1.90 -2.57
N ALA A 234 0.95 1.37 -1.43
CA ALA A 234 2.26 1.68 -0.86
C ALA A 234 3.16 0.45 -0.72
N VAL A 235 2.65 -0.63 -0.09
CA VAL A 235 3.50 -1.78 0.24
C VAL A 235 3.92 -2.57 -0.99
N VAL A 236 3.00 -2.89 -1.90
CA VAL A 236 3.34 -3.61 -3.14
C VAL A 236 4.35 -2.83 -3.97
N PRO A 237 4.14 -1.53 -4.29
CA PRO A 237 5.17 -0.74 -4.95
C PRO A 237 6.50 -0.67 -4.19
N ALA A 238 6.50 -0.65 -2.85
CA ALA A 238 7.72 -0.65 -2.05
C ALA A 238 8.50 -1.96 -2.17
N ILE A 239 7.82 -3.11 -2.22
CA ILE A 239 8.48 -4.40 -2.47
C ILE A 239 9.21 -4.37 -3.81
N PHE A 240 8.57 -3.84 -4.87
CA PHE A 240 9.22 -3.65 -6.18
C PHE A 240 10.44 -2.74 -6.08
N LEU A 241 10.28 -1.57 -5.46
CA LEU A 241 11.34 -0.60 -5.29
C LEU A 241 12.56 -1.21 -4.60
N TYR A 242 12.35 -1.75 -3.41
CA TYR A 242 13.46 -2.28 -2.60
C TYR A 242 14.07 -3.54 -3.20
N TRP A 243 13.27 -4.36 -3.89
CA TRP A 243 13.78 -5.49 -4.66
C TRP A 243 14.74 -5.04 -5.76
N TYR A 244 14.38 -4.02 -6.54
CA TYR A 244 15.24 -3.50 -7.60
C TYR A 244 16.51 -2.85 -7.03
N LEU A 245 16.39 -2.07 -5.96
CA LEU A 245 17.53 -1.46 -5.30
C LEU A 245 18.48 -2.50 -4.66
N ALA A 246 17.96 -3.60 -4.14
CA ALA A 246 18.76 -4.68 -3.55
C ALA A 246 19.64 -5.38 -4.59
N ARG A 247 19.26 -5.36 -5.88
CA ARG A 247 20.01 -6.07 -6.94
C ARG A 247 21.15 -5.28 -7.50
N ASP A 248 21.14 -3.97 -7.43
CA ASP A 248 21.97 -3.16 -8.33
C ASP A 248 23.14 -2.40 -7.67
N LYS A 249 23.15 -2.08 -6.39
CA LYS A 249 24.01 -0.95 -5.98
C LYS A 249 24.90 -1.15 -4.73
N GLY A 250 25.48 -2.29 -4.53
CA GLY A 250 26.46 -2.44 -3.42
C GLY A 250 25.84 -2.32 -2.00
N GLN A 251 24.56 -1.97 -1.90
CA GLN A 251 23.78 -1.88 -0.68
C GLN A 251 22.74 -3.01 -0.55
N ALA A 252 23.03 -4.15 -1.17
CA ALA A 252 22.12 -5.28 -1.23
C ALA A 252 21.58 -5.70 0.14
N GLY A 253 22.42 -5.71 1.17
CA GLY A 253 22.02 -6.07 2.54
C GLY A 253 20.98 -5.11 3.12
N TYR A 254 21.20 -3.79 2.99
CA TYR A 254 20.27 -2.78 3.49
C TYR A 254 18.93 -2.84 2.76
N HIS A 255 18.94 -2.88 1.43
CA HIS A 255 17.69 -2.95 0.67
C HIS A 255 16.95 -4.28 0.82
N SER A 256 17.67 -5.40 1.01
CA SER A 256 17.05 -6.69 1.37
C SER A 256 16.36 -6.64 2.72
N PHE A 257 16.95 -5.97 3.70
CA PHE A 257 16.30 -5.69 4.97
C PHE A 257 15.02 -4.85 4.78
N LEU A 258 15.04 -3.83 3.91
CA LEU A 258 13.84 -3.03 3.60
C LEU A 258 12.76 -3.82 2.85
N VAL A 259 13.12 -4.78 1.98
CA VAL A 259 12.15 -5.73 1.40
C VAL A 259 11.45 -6.51 2.51
N SER A 260 12.23 -7.03 3.48
CA SER A 260 11.67 -7.77 4.62
C SER A 260 10.76 -6.87 5.48
N ALA A 261 11.18 -5.62 5.73
CA ALA A 261 10.38 -4.65 6.44
C ALA A 261 9.06 -4.33 5.71
N ALA A 262 9.08 -4.17 4.37
CA ALA A 262 7.88 -3.97 3.56
C ALA A 262 6.93 -5.18 3.60
N LEU A 263 7.47 -6.41 3.58
CA LEU A 263 6.67 -7.63 3.71
C LEU A 263 5.97 -7.72 5.07
N VAL A 264 6.70 -7.48 6.17
CA VAL A 264 6.13 -7.46 7.52
C VAL A 264 5.10 -6.35 7.66
N THR A 265 5.37 -5.16 7.11
CA THR A 265 4.40 -4.06 7.02
C THR A 265 3.14 -4.52 6.28
N GLY A 266 3.28 -5.22 5.16
CA GLY A 266 2.16 -5.75 4.39
C GLY A 266 1.24 -6.66 5.20
N VAL A 267 1.83 -7.54 6.02
CA VAL A 267 1.10 -8.40 6.96
C VAL A 267 0.34 -7.55 7.99
N GLY A 268 1.00 -6.55 8.56
CA GLY A 268 0.42 -5.70 9.60
C GLY A 268 -0.70 -4.79 9.10
N VAL A 269 -0.61 -4.27 7.88
CA VAL A 269 -1.67 -3.39 7.34
C VAL A 269 -2.87 -4.18 6.82
N SER A 270 -2.68 -5.41 6.36
CA SER A 270 -3.79 -6.21 5.82
C SER A 270 -3.47 -7.71 5.83
N ARG A 271 -4.44 -8.52 6.20
CA ARG A 271 -4.36 -9.99 6.06
C ARG A 271 -3.98 -10.45 4.64
N GLY A 272 -4.43 -9.71 3.63
CA GLY A 272 -4.01 -9.94 2.26
C GLY A 272 -2.50 -9.87 2.07
N GLY A 273 -1.78 -9.17 2.93
CA GLY A 273 -0.31 -9.07 2.91
C GLY A 273 0.40 -10.40 3.16
N LEU A 274 -0.22 -11.34 3.92
CA LEU A 274 0.31 -12.69 4.09
C LEU A 274 0.44 -13.47 2.78
N ILE A 275 -0.39 -13.15 1.80
CA ILE A 275 -0.44 -13.85 0.52
C ILE A 275 0.21 -12.99 -0.57
N ILE A 276 -0.21 -11.73 -0.67
CA ILE A 276 0.20 -10.84 -1.76
C ILE A 276 1.70 -10.51 -1.66
N GLY A 277 2.21 -10.20 -0.47
CA GLY A 277 3.63 -9.88 -0.30
C GLY A 277 4.57 -11.01 -0.77
N PRO A 278 4.45 -12.23 -0.22
CA PRO A 278 5.22 -13.39 -0.68
C PRO A 278 5.01 -13.72 -2.16
N LEU A 279 3.78 -13.54 -2.69
CA LEU A 279 3.49 -13.79 -4.10
C LEU A 279 4.19 -12.78 -5.02
N VAL A 280 4.17 -11.49 -4.67
CA VAL A 280 4.96 -10.45 -5.37
C VAL A 280 6.43 -10.83 -5.40
N LEU A 281 6.97 -11.21 -4.24
CA LEU A 281 8.37 -11.56 -4.13
C LEU A 281 8.72 -12.83 -4.92
N ALA A 282 7.83 -13.83 -4.93
CA ALA A 282 7.99 -15.03 -5.75
C ALA A 282 8.05 -14.67 -7.25
N PHE A 283 7.15 -13.80 -7.72
CA PHE A 283 7.14 -13.36 -9.11
C PHE A 283 8.39 -12.57 -9.47
N LEU A 284 8.81 -11.64 -8.62
CA LEU A 284 10.06 -10.89 -8.81
C LEU A 284 11.29 -11.79 -8.73
N GLY A 285 11.28 -12.77 -7.85
CA GLY A 285 12.31 -13.80 -7.74
C GLY A 285 12.42 -14.62 -9.03
N LEU A 286 11.33 -15.20 -9.48
CA LEU A 286 11.27 -15.98 -10.74
C LEU A 286 11.68 -15.12 -11.94
N ALA A 287 11.18 -13.90 -12.03
CA ALA A 287 11.55 -12.94 -13.09
C ALA A 287 13.04 -12.60 -13.10
N SER A 288 13.68 -12.77 -11.97
CA SER A 288 15.09 -12.45 -11.77
C SER A 288 16.04 -13.62 -11.96
N ILE A 289 15.51 -14.82 -12.17
CA ILE A 289 16.31 -15.99 -12.43
C ILE A 289 16.99 -15.80 -13.80
N ASN A 290 18.19 -15.27 -13.77
CA ASN A 290 19.13 -15.54 -14.82
C ASN A 290 19.82 -16.84 -14.40
N PHE A 291 19.60 -17.94 -15.08
CA PHE A 291 20.08 -19.28 -14.72
C PHE A 291 21.59 -19.35 -14.49
N ARG A 292 22.31 -18.25 -14.73
CA ARG A 292 23.77 -18.12 -14.55
C ARG A 292 24.24 -17.37 -13.31
N SER A 293 23.37 -16.70 -12.57
CA SER A 293 23.80 -15.99 -11.34
C SER A 293 22.62 -15.67 -10.41
N LEU A 294 22.19 -16.63 -9.62
CA LEU A 294 21.45 -16.31 -8.38
C LEU A 294 22.42 -15.60 -7.43
N GLY A 295 22.38 -14.28 -7.43
CA GLY A 295 23.19 -13.50 -6.50
C GLY A 295 22.85 -13.86 -5.05
N LYS A 296 23.86 -13.92 -4.17
CA LYS A 296 23.71 -14.26 -2.73
C LYS A 296 22.60 -13.46 -2.03
N GLY A 297 22.34 -12.21 -2.47
CA GLY A 297 21.28 -11.36 -1.94
C GLY A 297 19.87 -11.86 -2.25
N ALA A 298 19.62 -12.31 -3.48
CA ALA A 298 18.29 -12.84 -3.88
C ALA A 298 17.98 -14.14 -3.13
N THR A 299 18.99 -14.99 -2.94
CA THR A 299 18.86 -16.21 -2.12
C THR A 299 18.56 -15.86 -0.66
N ALA A 300 19.26 -14.87 -0.09
CA ALA A 300 19.02 -14.44 1.29
C ALA A 300 17.60 -13.87 1.46
N ILE A 301 17.11 -13.04 0.53
CA ILE A 301 15.73 -12.51 0.56
C ILE A 301 14.73 -13.65 0.50
N LEU A 302 14.91 -14.60 -0.42
CA LEU A 302 14.00 -15.75 -0.56
C LEU A 302 13.97 -16.57 0.74
N VAL A 303 15.13 -16.85 1.33
CA VAL A 303 15.24 -17.59 2.60
C VAL A 303 14.56 -16.83 3.74
N VAL A 304 14.83 -15.52 3.90
CA VAL A 304 14.20 -14.70 4.93
C VAL A 304 12.68 -14.64 4.74
N THR A 305 12.22 -14.50 3.50
CA THR A 305 10.78 -14.49 3.19
C THR A 305 10.10 -15.81 3.52
N VAL A 306 10.73 -16.92 3.14
CA VAL A 306 10.23 -18.26 3.46
C VAL A 306 10.21 -18.49 4.98
N ILE A 307 11.24 -18.05 5.71
CA ILE A 307 11.28 -18.13 7.17
C ILE A 307 10.15 -17.28 7.79
N ILE A 308 10.00 -16.02 7.39
CA ILE A 308 8.95 -15.14 7.92
C ILE A 308 7.56 -15.72 7.60
N ALA A 309 7.29 -16.08 6.35
CA ALA A 309 6.01 -16.65 5.95
C ALA A 309 5.73 -17.96 6.68
N SER A 310 6.71 -18.85 6.80
CA SER A 310 6.57 -20.14 7.51
C SER A 310 6.35 -19.92 9.01
N THR A 311 7.08 -18.97 9.63
CA THR A 311 6.92 -18.65 11.05
C THR A 311 5.53 -18.08 11.33
N LEU A 312 5.05 -17.17 10.48
CA LEU A 312 3.71 -16.60 10.59
C LEU A 312 2.62 -17.64 10.36
N LEU A 313 2.81 -18.57 9.40
CA LEU A 313 1.89 -19.68 9.15
C LEU A 313 1.84 -20.65 10.33
N VAL A 314 3.00 -21.03 10.90
CA VAL A 314 3.07 -21.90 12.08
C VAL A 314 2.44 -21.23 13.28
N PHE A 315 2.71 -19.95 13.47
CA PHE A 315 2.10 -19.16 14.54
C PHE A 315 0.57 -19.08 14.36
N ALA A 316 0.10 -18.77 13.18
CA ALA A 316 -1.32 -18.75 12.84
C ALA A 316 -1.98 -20.14 13.09
N TYR A 317 -1.32 -21.21 12.70
CA TYR A 317 -1.80 -22.59 12.94
C TYR A 317 -1.87 -22.91 14.44
N ARG A 318 -0.82 -22.58 15.22
CA ARG A 318 -0.78 -22.83 16.66
C ARG A 318 -1.80 -22.02 17.47
N SER A 319 -2.15 -20.81 17.01
CA SER A 319 -3.19 -19.98 17.60
C SER A 319 -4.62 -20.43 17.24
N GLY A 320 -4.78 -21.65 16.70
CA GLY A 320 -6.08 -22.18 16.29
C GLY A 320 -6.66 -21.50 15.04
N TRP A 321 -5.79 -20.84 14.28
CA TRP A 321 -6.18 -20.18 13.08
C TRP A 321 -6.48 -21.20 11.99
N SER A 322 -7.73 -21.54 11.84
CA SER A 322 -8.20 -22.22 10.64
C SER A 322 -8.16 -21.21 9.49
N LEU A 323 -7.17 -21.34 8.60
CA LEU A 323 -7.16 -20.63 7.30
C LEU A 323 -8.44 -20.90 6.51
N MET A 324 -9.19 -21.92 6.93
CA MET A 324 -10.40 -22.41 6.33
C MET A 324 -11.42 -22.71 7.42
N ASN A 325 -12.09 -21.71 7.95
CA ASN A 325 -13.37 -21.97 8.61
C ASN A 325 -14.48 -21.80 7.55
N PRO A 326 -14.96 -22.90 6.95
CA PRO A 326 -15.97 -22.84 5.88
C PRO A 326 -17.30 -22.24 6.36
N SER A 327 -17.59 -22.28 7.67
CA SER A 327 -18.84 -21.79 8.23
C SER A 327 -18.97 -20.25 8.27
N GLN A 328 -17.88 -19.52 8.09
CA GLN A 328 -17.92 -18.05 7.91
C GLN A 328 -17.98 -17.60 6.44
N LEU A 329 -18.08 -18.56 5.51
CA LEU A 329 -18.07 -18.33 4.06
C LEU A 329 -19.46 -18.06 3.45
N VAL A 330 -20.45 -17.73 4.26
CA VAL A 330 -21.84 -17.56 3.79
C VAL A 330 -22.09 -16.13 3.30
N TYR A 331 -21.24 -15.61 2.41
CA TYR A 331 -21.66 -14.46 1.60
C TYR A 331 -21.01 -14.49 0.21
N THR A 332 -21.57 -15.26 -0.68
CA THR A 332 -21.39 -15.08 -2.12
C THR A 332 -22.73 -14.60 -2.72
N PRO A 333 -22.81 -13.33 -3.16
CA PRO A 333 -24.00 -12.84 -3.86
C PRO A 333 -24.19 -13.47 -5.25
N ARG A 334 -23.26 -14.24 -5.72
CA ARG A 334 -23.31 -14.97 -6.99
C ARG A 334 -22.72 -16.34 -6.76
N GLY A 335 -23.52 -17.37 -6.92
CA GLY A 335 -23.22 -18.79 -6.86
C GLY A 335 -21.76 -19.22 -7.06
N ASP A 336 -21.53 -20.47 -7.05
CA ASP A 336 -20.24 -21.13 -7.06
C ASP A 336 -19.07 -20.39 -7.76
N VAL A 337 -18.20 -19.72 -6.97
CA VAL A 337 -16.99 -19.01 -7.45
C VAL A 337 -15.97 -20.01 -8.04
N SER A 338 -16.23 -21.30 -7.93
CA SER A 338 -15.38 -22.35 -8.49
C SER A 338 -15.30 -22.34 -10.02
N SER A 339 -16.22 -21.65 -10.70
CA SER A 339 -16.28 -21.53 -12.16
C SER A 339 -15.81 -20.20 -12.73
N THR A 340 -15.32 -19.25 -11.91
CA THR A 340 -14.96 -17.91 -12.36
C THR A 340 -13.70 -17.95 -13.24
N THR A 341 -13.81 -17.45 -14.45
CA THR A 341 -12.69 -17.33 -15.39
C THR A 341 -11.74 -16.18 -15.00
N ASN A 342 -10.51 -16.21 -15.51
CA ASN A 342 -9.58 -15.09 -15.33
C ASN A 342 -10.11 -13.79 -15.94
N LEU A 343 -10.88 -13.86 -17.03
CA LEU A 343 -11.48 -12.71 -17.67
C LEU A 343 -12.54 -12.06 -16.78
N GLU A 344 -13.41 -12.86 -16.17
CA GLU A 344 -14.39 -12.37 -15.20
C GLU A 344 -13.72 -11.74 -13.97
N MET A 345 -12.63 -12.34 -13.48
CA MET A 345 -11.85 -11.77 -12.39
C MET A 345 -11.17 -10.46 -12.78
N LEU A 346 -10.69 -10.36 -14.03
CA LEU A 346 -10.11 -9.13 -14.57
C LEU A 346 -11.19 -8.04 -14.65
N GLU A 347 -12.36 -8.35 -15.22
CA GLU A 347 -13.50 -7.44 -15.29
C GLU A 347 -13.96 -7.00 -13.89
N PHE A 348 -14.02 -7.92 -12.94
CA PHE A 348 -14.38 -7.68 -11.56
C PHE A 348 -13.40 -6.76 -10.80
N THR A 349 -12.12 -6.77 -11.21
CA THR A 349 -11.05 -6.00 -10.57
C THR A 349 -10.72 -4.70 -11.30
N MET A 350 -10.81 -4.71 -12.62
CA MET A 350 -10.41 -3.60 -13.45
C MET A 350 -11.57 -2.91 -14.18
N GLY A 351 -12.73 -3.59 -14.30
CA GLY A 351 -13.80 -3.21 -15.21
C GLY A 351 -13.56 -3.72 -16.63
N SER A 352 -14.61 -3.64 -17.46
CA SER A 352 -14.59 -4.07 -18.87
C SER A 352 -14.44 -2.91 -19.86
N GLY A 353 -14.26 -1.68 -19.37
CA GLY A 353 -14.23 -0.48 -20.20
C GLY A 353 -12.89 -0.18 -20.87
N ALA A 354 -12.88 0.83 -21.74
CA ALA A 354 -11.69 1.28 -22.46
C ALA A 354 -10.50 1.62 -21.54
N ARG A 355 -10.77 2.10 -20.32
CA ARG A 355 -9.71 2.38 -19.33
C ARG A 355 -8.96 1.13 -18.90
N ALA A 356 -9.67 0.03 -18.63
CA ALA A 356 -9.04 -1.23 -18.24
C ALA A 356 -8.12 -1.73 -19.35
N ILE A 357 -8.61 -1.72 -20.59
CA ILE A 357 -7.83 -2.10 -21.78
C ILE A 357 -6.61 -1.20 -21.92
N PHE A 358 -6.80 0.11 -21.85
CA PHE A 358 -5.71 1.07 -21.97
C PHE A 358 -4.64 0.85 -20.88
N LEU A 359 -5.05 0.65 -19.62
CA LEU A 359 -4.11 0.38 -18.53
C LEU A 359 -3.34 -0.91 -18.73
N LEU A 360 -4.00 -1.99 -19.19
CA LEU A 360 -3.31 -3.25 -19.50
C LEU A 360 -2.33 -3.09 -20.66
N MET A 361 -2.68 -2.35 -21.69
CA MET A 361 -1.76 -2.04 -22.79
C MET A 361 -0.56 -1.22 -22.29
N CYS A 362 -0.79 -0.22 -21.46
CA CYS A 362 0.30 0.54 -20.83
C CYS A 362 1.18 -0.36 -19.98
N VAL A 363 0.61 -1.23 -19.14
CA VAL A 363 1.38 -2.18 -18.33
C VAL A 363 2.21 -3.10 -19.24
N ALA A 364 1.60 -3.66 -20.29
CA ALA A 364 2.31 -4.52 -21.22
C ALA A 364 3.46 -3.80 -21.95
N ALA A 365 3.29 -2.52 -22.31
CA ALA A 365 4.32 -1.72 -23.00
C ALA A 365 5.37 -1.12 -22.06
N SER A 366 5.17 -1.16 -20.75
CA SER A 366 5.99 -0.41 -19.78
C SER A 366 7.47 -0.81 -19.79
N PHE A 367 7.80 -2.08 -20.08
CA PHE A 367 9.19 -2.53 -20.17
C PHE A 367 10.00 -1.82 -21.25
N LEU A 368 9.36 -1.29 -22.30
CA LEU A 368 10.03 -0.57 -23.38
C LEU A 368 10.72 0.70 -22.88
N PHE A 369 10.19 1.30 -21.83
CA PHE A 369 10.62 2.59 -21.30
C PHE A 369 11.52 2.48 -20.06
N VAL A 370 11.75 1.29 -19.53
CA VAL A 370 12.72 1.10 -18.44
C VAL A 370 14.13 1.34 -18.95
N GLU A 371 14.83 2.35 -18.41
CA GLU A 371 16.11 2.79 -18.95
C GLU A 371 17.26 1.80 -18.67
N ASP A 372 17.34 1.30 -17.44
CA ASP A 372 18.35 0.30 -17.07
C ASP A 372 18.08 -1.06 -17.71
N LYS A 373 19.03 -1.56 -18.49
CA LYS A 373 18.90 -2.84 -19.23
C LYS A 373 18.74 -4.04 -18.30
N ARG A 374 19.38 -4.02 -17.12
CA ARG A 374 19.29 -5.14 -16.16
C ARG A 374 17.93 -5.17 -15.48
N LEU A 375 17.46 -4.00 -15.06
CA LEU A 375 16.12 -3.84 -14.52
C LEU A 375 15.07 -4.17 -15.58
N ARG A 376 15.25 -3.70 -16.82
CA ARG A 376 14.34 -3.98 -17.94
C ARG A 376 14.12 -5.47 -18.14
N TYR A 377 15.18 -6.27 -18.12
CA TYR A 377 15.07 -7.72 -18.30
C TYR A 377 14.24 -8.39 -17.21
N SER A 378 14.56 -8.11 -15.94
CA SER A 378 13.80 -8.64 -14.80
C SER A 378 12.35 -8.15 -14.80
N TYR A 379 12.15 -6.88 -15.14
CA TYR A 379 10.83 -6.28 -15.24
C TYR A 379 10.00 -6.90 -16.37
N GLN A 380 10.60 -7.12 -17.54
CA GLN A 380 9.98 -7.79 -18.69
C GLN A 380 9.54 -9.23 -18.31
N ASN A 381 10.41 -9.97 -17.64
CA ASN A 381 10.08 -11.33 -17.18
C ASN A 381 8.92 -11.31 -16.17
N PHE A 382 8.90 -10.34 -15.25
CA PHE A 382 7.78 -10.16 -14.33
C PHE A 382 6.45 -9.96 -15.08
N LEU A 383 6.44 -9.07 -16.07
CA LEU A 383 5.26 -8.82 -16.90
C LEU A 383 4.85 -10.08 -17.68
N ALA A 384 5.83 -10.80 -18.25
CA ALA A 384 5.56 -12.05 -18.96
C ALA A 384 4.90 -13.09 -18.05
N ILE A 385 5.38 -13.27 -16.82
CA ILE A 385 4.78 -14.17 -15.82
C ILE A 385 3.36 -13.70 -15.49
N PHE A 386 3.18 -12.41 -15.21
CA PHE A 386 1.87 -11.85 -14.87
C PHE A 386 0.84 -12.07 -15.98
N PHE A 387 1.18 -11.72 -17.23
CA PHE A 387 0.29 -11.90 -18.38
C PHE A 387 0.09 -13.37 -18.72
N LEU A 388 1.11 -14.22 -18.60
CA LEU A 388 0.95 -15.66 -18.78
C LEU A 388 -0.07 -16.24 -17.80
N LEU A 389 -0.01 -15.86 -16.53
CA LEU A 389 -0.99 -16.28 -15.52
C LEU A 389 -2.39 -15.74 -15.81
N LEU A 390 -2.53 -14.54 -16.39
CA LEU A 390 -3.82 -14.05 -16.87
C LEU A 390 -4.38 -14.88 -18.03
N LEU A 391 -3.53 -15.41 -18.90
CA LEU A 391 -3.93 -16.22 -20.05
C LEU A 391 -4.27 -17.66 -19.69
N ILE A 392 -3.75 -18.18 -18.57
CA ILE A 392 -4.05 -19.55 -18.10
C ILE A 392 -5.45 -19.58 -17.49
N PRO A 393 -6.44 -20.27 -18.09
CA PRO A 393 -7.86 -20.14 -17.72
C PRO A 393 -8.17 -20.51 -16.26
N TRP A 394 -7.41 -21.44 -15.69
CA TRP A 394 -7.65 -21.96 -14.34
C TRP A 394 -6.80 -21.29 -13.24
N THR A 395 -6.05 -20.24 -13.55
CA THR A 395 -5.25 -19.50 -12.53
C THR A 395 -6.14 -18.98 -11.40
N SER A 396 -7.26 -18.36 -11.72
CA SER A 396 -8.21 -17.85 -10.71
C SER A 396 -8.77 -18.98 -9.85
N ASN A 397 -9.08 -20.14 -10.44
CA ASN A 397 -9.53 -21.32 -9.71
C ASN A 397 -8.44 -21.90 -8.79
N PHE A 398 -7.18 -21.91 -9.24
CA PHE A 398 -6.07 -22.33 -8.41
C PHE A 398 -5.94 -21.41 -7.18
N PHE A 399 -5.98 -20.10 -7.37
CA PHE A 399 -5.92 -19.16 -6.27
C PHE A 399 -7.15 -19.23 -5.37
N ALA A 400 -8.35 -19.46 -5.93
CA ALA A 400 -9.57 -19.65 -5.17
C ALA A 400 -9.47 -20.87 -4.24
N LYS A 401 -8.98 -21.99 -4.74
CA LYS A 401 -8.83 -23.24 -3.96
C LYS A 401 -7.71 -23.14 -2.93
N THR A 402 -6.63 -22.41 -3.24
CA THR A 402 -5.41 -22.37 -2.41
C THR A 402 -5.50 -21.34 -1.29
N PHE A 403 -6.10 -20.18 -1.55
CA PHE A 403 -6.00 -19.06 -0.61
C PHE A 403 -7.31 -18.67 0.05
N GLN A 404 -8.34 -18.45 -0.70
CA GLN A 404 -9.68 -18.16 -0.19
C GLN A 404 -10.61 -17.87 -1.37
N GLN A 405 -11.67 -18.63 -1.49
CA GLN A 405 -12.54 -18.62 -2.66
C GLN A 405 -13.01 -17.23 -3.07
N TYR A 406 -13.56 -16.44 -2.12
CA TYR A 406 -14.10 -15.11 -2.39
C TYR A 406 -13.04 -13.99 -2.49
N LEU A 407 -11.77 -14.27 -2.19
CA LEU A 407 -10.65 -13.32 -2.28
C LEU A 407 -9.69 -13.65 -3.43
N SER A 408 -10.01 -14.65 -4.24
CA SER A 408 -9.16 -15.12 -5.34
C SER A 408 -8.75 -13.99 -6.30
N TRP A 409 -9.64 -13.02 -6.57
CA TRP A 409 -9.36 -11.87 -7.41
C TRP A 409 -8.19 -10.99 -6.91
N ARG A 410 -7.84 -11.07 -5.63
CA ARG A 410 -6.73 -10.28 -5.06
C ARG A 410 -5.35 -10.69 -5.55
N TRP A 411 -5.21 -11.85 -6.22
CA TRP A 411 -3.92 -12.19 -6.80
C TRP A 411 -3.47 -11.15 -7.84
N MET A 412 -4.41 -10.41 -8.47
CA MET A 412 -4.08 -9.31 -9.38
C MET A 412 -3.42 -8.12 -8.68
N TRP A 413 -3.50 -8.04 -7.37
CA TRP A 413 -2.80 -7.01 -6.60
C TRP A 413 -1.27 -7.16 -6.56
N VAL A 414 -0.74 -8.28 -7.07
CA VAL A 414 0.71 -8.46 -7.24
C VAL A 414 1.31 -7.46 -8.22
N ALA A 415 0.53 -6.92 -9.15
CA ALA A 415 0.96 -5.91 -10.09
C ALA A 415 0.44 -4.52 -9.67
N PRO A 416 1.31 -3.56 -9.36
CA PRO A 416 0.90 -2.18 -9.05
C PRO A 416 0.52 -1.43 -10.34
N ILE A 417 -0.60 -1.84 -10.98
CA ILE A 417 -1.04 -1.40 -12.31
C ILE A 417 -0.99 0.12 -12.51
N PRO A 418 -1.48 0.97 -11.57
CA PRO A 418 -1.37 2.42 -11.74
C PRO A 418 0.06 2.91 -11.91
N VAL A 419 1.01 2.34 -11.15
CA VAL A 419 2.43 2.71 -11.23
C VAL A 419 3.04 2.20 -12.53
N LEU A 420 2.77 0.94 -12.91
CA LEU A 420 3.31 0.34 -14.13
C LEU A 420 2.80 1.05 -15.39
N ALA A 421 1.52 1.42 -15.42
CA ALA A 421 0.97 2.23 -16.53
C ALA A 421 1.62 3.63 -16.59
N SER A 422 1.96 4.20 -15.43
CA SER A 422 2.65 5.49 -15.34
C SER A 422 4.08 5.44 -15.88
N VAL A 423 4.76 4.28 -15.82
CA VAL A 423 6.07 4.07 -16.46
C VAL A 423 5.94 4.28 -17.98
N THR A 424 4.91 3.72 -18.60
CA THR A 424 4.69 3.88 -20.05
C THR A 424 4.44 5.33 -20.44
N VAL A 425 3.51 6.00 -19.77
CA VAL A 425 3.17 7.38 -20.14
C VAL A 425 4.33 8.33 -19.85
N GLY A 426 4.98 8.19 -18.69
CA GLY A 426 6.15 8.98 -18.32
C GLY A 426 7.32 8.79 -19.30
N GLY A 427 7.63 7.54 -19.64
CA GLY A 427 8.70 7.21 -20.58
C GLY A 427 8.43 7.65 -22.01
N ALA A 428 7.19 7.44 -22.51
CA ALA A 428 6.80 7.87 -23.86
C ALA A 428 6.89 9.40 -24.01
N VAL A 429 6.37 10.16 -23.04
CA VAL A 429 6.43 11.62 -23.05
C VAL A 429 7.88 12.13 -22.93
N ALA A 430 8.72 11.49 -22.13
CA ALA A 430 10.13 11.81 -22.03
C ALA A 430 10.86 11.56 -23.36
N SER A 431 10.57 10.46 -24.05
CA SER A 431 11.13 10.15 -25.39
C SER A 431 10.71 11.18 -26.44
N ILE A 432 9.44 11.59 -26.46
CA ILE A 432 8.96 12.65 -27.38
C ILE A 432 9.68 13.97 -27.10
N ARG A 433 9.87 14.32 -25.82
CA ARG A 433 10.58 15.55 -25.44
C ARG A 433 12.03 15.58 -25.90
N GLN A 434 12.70 14.41 -25.93
CA GLN A 434 14.09 14.29 -26.42
C GLN A 434 14.19 14.46 -27.92
N VAL A 435 13.21 13.98 -28.69
CA VAL A 435 13.23 13.97 -30.16
C VAL A 435 12.60 15.22 -30.77
N SER A 436 11.62 15.84 -30.13
CA SER A 436 10.84 16.95 -30.64
C SER A 436 10.96 18.19 -29.74
N ASN A 437 9.85 18.57 -29.09
CA ASN A 437 9.85 19.72 -28.20
C ASN A 437 8.94 19.50 -26.98
N SER A 438 9.15 20.34 -25.97
CA SER A 438 8.40 20.21 -24.71
C SER A 438 6.91 20.53 -24.86
N ALA A 439 6.51 21.37 -25.82
CA ALA A 439 5.11 21.71 -26.06
C ALA A 439 4.34 20.51 -26.64
N LEU A 440 4.93 19.82 -27.63
CA LEU A 440 4.34 18.60 -28.19
C LEU A 440 4.23 17.51 -27.11
N ALA A 441 5.29 17.30 -26.34
CA ALA A 441 5.30 16.31 -25.26
C ALA A 441 4.19 16.62 -24.21
N LEU A 442 4.02 17.88 -23.81
CA LEU A 442 2.95 18.32 -22.93
C LEU A 442 1.57 18.11 -23.59
N GLY A 443 1.42 18.48 -24.86
CA GLY A 443 0.17 18.26 -25.61
C GLY A 443 -0.24 16.79 -25.65
N VAL A 444 0.68 15.88 -25.95
CA VAL A 444 0.45 14.44 -25.95
C VAL A 444 0.04 13.95 -24.55
N PHE A 445 0.73 14.39 -23.49
CA PHE A 445 0.34 14.06 -22.13
C PHE A 445 -1.08 14.50 -21.81
N LEU A 446 -1.43 15.76 -22.12
CA LEU A 446 -2.77 16.30 -21.85
C LEU A 446 -3.86 15.53 -22.61
N VAL A 447 -3.62 15.18 -23.88
CA VAL A 447 -4.56 14.36 -24.66
C VAL A 447 -4.76 12.99 -24.01
N ILE A 448 -3.69 12.31 -23.62
CA ILE A 448 -3.78 11.02 -22.93
C ILE A 448 -4.55 11.15 -21.61
N ALA A 449 -4.21 12.13 -20.79
CA ALA A 449 -4.83 12.34 -19.49
C ALA A 449 -6.33 12.68 -19.59
N VAL A 450 -6.69 13.57 -20.51
CA VAL A 450 -8.10 13.95 -20.77
C VAL A 450 -8.87 12.77 -21.35
N ALA A 451 -8.33 12.09 -22.36
CA ALA A 451 -8.98 10.92 -22.97
C ALA A 451 -9.22 9.81 -21.93
N PHE A 452 -8.23 9.53 -21.10
CA PHE A 452 -8.38 8.56 -20.00
C PHE A 452 -9.44 9.00 -18.98
N ALA A 453 -9.44 10.27 -18.57
CA ALA A 453 -10.42 10.79 -17.64
C ALA A 453 -11.85 10.81 -18.22
N ALA A 454 -11.98 11.04 -19.53
CA ALA A 454 -13.27 11.11 -20.21
C ALA A 454 -13.83 9.74 -20.65
N ALA A 455 -13.02 8.70 -20.71
CA ALA A 455 -13.39 7.38 -21.29
C ALA A 455 -14.55 6.67 -20.57
N SER A 456 -14.90 7.05 -19.34
CA SER A 456 -16.06 6.50 -18.63
C SER A 456 -16.66 7.54 -17.69
N PRO A 457 -17.99 7.56 -17.48
CA PRO A 457 -18.64 8.42 -16.50
C PRO A 457 -18.28 8.05 -15.05
N ARG A 458 -18.00 6.78 -14.78
CA ARG A 458 -17.67 6.30 -13.43
C ARG A 458 -16.23 6.65 -13.05
N ARG A 459 -16.06 7.77 -12.37
CA ARG A 459 -14.79 8.22 -11.81
C ARG A 459 -14.73 7.87 -10.32
N VAL A 460 -13.51 7.82 -9.78
CA VAL A 460 -13.34 7.65 -8.31
C VAL A 460 -14.12 8.73 -7.55
N LEU A 461 -14.18 9.94 -8.09
CA LEU A 461 -14.87 11.09 -7.49
C LEU A 461 -16.38 11.14 -7.78
N SER A 462 -16.96 10.22 -8.57
CA SER A 462 -18.38 10.26 -8.89
C SER A 462 -19.23 9.73 -7.73
N GLN A 463 -20.44 10.24 -7.58
CA GLN A 463 -21.42 9.74 -6.60
C GLN A 463 -21.75 8.27 -6.85
N GLU A 464 -21.80 7.85 -8.12
CA GLU A 464 -22.04 6.44 -8.50
C GLU A 464 -20.97 5.49 -7.99
N ASN A 465 -19.79 6.01 -7.62
CA ASN A 465 -18.70 5.27 -6.99
C ASN A 465 -18.73 5.36 -5.45
N TYR A 466 -19.80 5.89 -4.86
CA TYR A 466 -19.96 6.08 -3.41
C TYR A 466 -18.88 6.95 -2.75
N THR A 467 -18.12 7.73 -3.51
CA THR A 467 -17.16 8.66 -2.96
C THR A 467 -17.88 9.93 -2.50
N SER A 468 -17.70 10.27 -1.24
CA SER A 468 -18.22 11.49 -0.64
C SER A 468 -17.10 12.52 -0.46
N VAL A 469 -17.47 13.80 -0.55
CA VAL A 469 -16.60 14.90 -0.20
C VAL A 469 -16.79 15.18 1.29
N ARG A 470 -15.71 15.20 2.04
CA ARG A 470 -15.73 15.72 3.41
C ARG A 470 -15.85 17.23 3.32
N TRP A 471 -17.01 17.73 3.73
CA TRP A 471 -17.21 19.18 3.74
C TRP A 471 -16.55 19.80 4.97
N PRO A 472 -16.06 21.07 4.90
CA PRO A 472 -15.49 21.76 6.06
C PRO A 472 -16.47 21.91 7.23
N ASP A 473 -17.80 21.87 6.96
CA ASP A 473 -18.84 21.80 7.97
C ASP A 473 -18.99 20.41 8.64
N ALA A 474 -18.27 19.41 8.19
CA ALA A 474 -18.02 18.24 9.01
C ALA A 474 -17.24 18.74 10.22
N LYS A 475 -17.96 19.28 11.20
CA LYS A 475 -17.43 19.58 12.52
C LYS A 475 -16.77 18.28 12.95
N LEU A 476 -15.43 18.30 13.00
CA LEU A 476 -14.69 17.51 13.96
C LEU A 476 -15.11 18.08 15.32
N ASP A 477 -16.35 17.86 15.70
CA ASP A 477 -16.85 18.20 17.01
C ASP A 477 -16.33 17.12 17.92
N GLY A 478 -15.05 17.26 18.29
CA GLY A 478 -14.28 16.37 19.15
C GLY A 478 -14.35 14.89 18.82
N ASP A 479 -15.56 14.34 18.72
CA ASP A 479 -15.83 12.90 18.65
C ASP A 479 -16.73 12.48 17.47
N SER A 480 -16.93 13.31 16.45
CA SER A 480 -17.82 12.99 15.33
C SER A 480 -17.21 13.32 13.97
N VAL A 481 -17.39 12.41 13.00
CA VAL A 481 -17.04 12.62 11.59
C VAL A 481 -18.25 12.34 10.71
N TYR A 482 -18.67 13.32 9.93
CA TYR A 482 -19.80 13.22 9.02
C TYR A 482 -19.33 13.09 7.57
N PHE A 483 -19.93 12.20 6.81
CA PHE A 483 -19.64 11.96 5.41
C PHE A 483 -20.87 12.25 4.55
N ARG A 484 -20.81 13.27 3.70
CA ARG A 484 -21.84 13.55 2.70
C ARG A 484 -21.42 13.05 1.32
N PRO A 485 -22.34 12.60 0.44
CA PRO A 485 -23.79 12.66 0.49
C PRO A 485 -24.49 11.45 1.14
N HIS A 486 -23.76 10.48 1.69
CA HIS A 486 -24.36 9.21 2.12
C HIS A 486 -24.94 9.24 3.54
N ASN A 487 -25.01 10.41 4.19
CA ASN A 487 -25.50 10.57 5.57
C ASN A 487 -24.88 9.58 6.57
N LYS A 488 -23.62 9.16 6.29
CA LYS A 488 -22.89 8.29 7.20
C LYS A 488 -22.16 9.14 8.23
N ALA A 489 -22.30 8.79 9.48
CA ALA A 489 -21.63 9.44 10.57
C ALA A 489 -21.04 8.39 11.51
N ALA A 490 -19.84 8.65 11.99
CA ALA A 490 -19.26 7.94 13.09
C ALA A 490 -19.09 8.92 14.25
N ALA A 491 -19.62 8.61 15.41
CA ALA A 491 -19.54 9.46 16.59
C ALA A 491 -19.27 8.62 17.83
N ILE A 492 -18.49 9.18 18.74
CA ILE A 492 -18.30 8.61 20.07
C ILE A 492 -19.11 9.50 21.03
N LYS A 493 -20.24 8.98 21.52
CA LYS A 493 -21.11 9.68 22.47
C LYS A 493 -21.20 8.90 23.77
N ASN A 494 -20.93 9.57 24.91
CA ASN A 494 -20.99 8.96 26.22
C ASN A 494 -20.15 7.66 26.33
N GLY A 495 -18.96 7.64 25.73
CA GLY A 495 -18.09 6.47 25.73
C GLY A 495 -18.57 5.30 24.86
N LYS A 496 -19.57 5.50 24.00
CA LYS A 496 -20.07 4.49 23.05
C LYS A 496 -19.89 4.95 21.61
N LEU A 497 -19.46 4.03 20.76
CA LEU A 497 -19.37 4.26 19.31
C LEU A 497 -20.76 4.18 18.70
N HIS A 498 -21.17 5.23 18.00
CA HIS A 498 -22.40 5.31 17.21
C HIS A 498 -22.03 5.40 15.73
N LEU A 499 -22.61 4.53 14.90
CA LEU A 499 -22.41 4.46 13.46
C LEU A 499 -23.76 4.62 12.74
N GLU A 500 -24.01 5.81 12.22
CA GLU A 500 -25.22 6.08 11.47
C GLU A 500 -25.01 5.80 9.98
N GLY A 501 -25.98 5.14 9.33
CA GLY A 501 -25.95 4.83 7.91
C GLY A 501 -25.03 3.67 7.50
N TYR A 502 -24.36 3.03 8.43
CA TYR A 502 -23.55 1.83 8.16
C TYR A 502 -24.38 0.54 8.22
N GLU A 503 -25.51 0.54 8.89
CA GLU A 503 -26.38 -0.63 9.10
C GLU A 503 -27.12 -1.09 7.83
N LYS A 504 -27.23 -0.25 6.81
CA LYS A 504 -27.84 -0.65 5.53
C LYS A 504 -26.74 -1.15 4.63
N GLY A 505 -26.60 -2.47 4.60
CA GLY A 505 -25.66 -3.18 3.74
C GLY A 505 -25.72 -2.74 2.27
N PHE A 506 -24.57 -2.70 1.63
CA PHE A 506 -24.39 -2.52 0.19
C PHE A 506 -24.67 -3.83 -0.53
#